data_6b6fbfcbdeef9fa9da2264284f8a0158
#
_entry.id   6b6fbfcbdeef9fa9da2264284f8a0158
#
_cell.length_a   1.000
_cell.length_b   1.000
_cell.length_c   1.000
_cell.angle_alpha   90.00
_cell.angle_beta   90.00
_cell.angle_gamma   90.00
#
_symmetry.space_group_name_H-M   'P 1'
#
loop_
_entity.id
_entity.type
_entity.pdbx_description
1 polymer ?
#
loop_
_entity_poly.entity_id
_entity_poly.type
_entity_poly.pdbx_seq_one_letter_code
_entity_poly.pdbx_strand_id
1 'polypeptide(L)'
;MNVKIEPSWHKALSAEWESPYFSQLADFIHQEYRTTTIYPPAKQIFAAFDACPFDEVKVVILGQDPYHGPGQANGLCFSVSPDVAIPRSLVNIFKEIHQDLGTPIPNNGDLSRWAKQGVLLLNATLTVRAHQAGSHQGKGWEQLTDAAIRQLNAQRNGLVFILWGAYAGKKAELIDSNRHLVLTSVHPSPLSASRGFFGNHHFSRTNEYLIRQGKTPIEW
;
A
#
# COMPACT_ATOMS: atom_id res chain seq x y z
N MET A 1 12.46 -18.00 10.95
CA MET A 1 11.49 -18.49 9.92
C MET A 1 11.97 -18.06 8.53
N ASN A 2 11.87 -18.93 7.55
CA ASN A 2 12.28 -18.61 6.18
C ASN A 2 11.08 -18.04 5.38
N VAL A 3 10.99 -16.72 5.27
CA VAL A 3 9.91 -16.03 4.57
C VAL A 3 10.38 -15.67 3.16
N LYS A 4 9.58 -16.03 2.15
CA LYS A 4 9.84 -15.69 0.75
C LYS A 4 9.35 -14.27 0.46
N ILE A 5 10.26 -13.32 0.56
CA ILE A 5 10.05 -11.91 0.28
C ILE A 5 11.30 -11.35 -0.40
N GLU A 6 11.17 -10.24 -1.10
CA GLU A 6 12.30 -9.58 -1.75
C GLU A 6 13.47 -9.37 -0.75
N PRO A 7 14.74 -9.64 -1.16
CA PRO A 7 15.87 -9.72 -0.20
C PRO A 7 16.12 -8.47 0.65
N SER A 8 15.98 -7.27 0.10
CA SER A 8 16.19 -6.03 0.86
C SER A 8 15.13 -5.85 1.94
N TRP A 9 13.89 -6.25 1.67
CA TRP A 9 12.82 -6.26 2.67
C TRP A 9 13.00 -7.37 3.69
N HIS A 10 13.47 -8.54 3.27
CA HIS A 10 13.80 -9.62 4.20
C HIS A 10 14.80 -9.14 5.25
N LYS A 11 15.82 -8.40 4.81
CA LYS A 11 16.83 -7.81 5.69
C LYS A 11 16.25 -6.70 6.58
N ALA A 12 15.51 -5.76 5.99
CA ALA A 12 14.95 -4.63 6.73
C ALA A 12 13.98 -5.06 7.83
N LEU A 13 13.26 -6.17 7.61
CA LEU A 13 12.28 -6.72 8.54
C LEU A 13 12.82 -7.92 9.34
N SER A 14 14.15 -8.09 9.40
CA SER A 14 14.78 -9.27 10.01
C SER A 14 14.37 -9.52 11.46
N ALA A 15 14.13 -8.47 12.23
CA ALA A 15 13.68 -8.57 13.63
C ALA A 15 12.26 -9.16 13.77
N GLU A 16 11.46 -9.10 12.71
CA GLU A 16 10.08 -9.54 12.74
C GLU A 16 9.94 -11.06 12.56
N TRP A 17 10.80 -11.67 11.73
CA TRP A 17 10.64 -13.07 11.33
C TRP A 17 10.74 -14.07 12.48
N GLU A 18 11.49 -13.76 13.53
CA GLU A 18 11.64 -14.60 14.72
C GLU A 18 10.77 -14.13 15.89
N SER A 19 9.95 -13.08 15.69
CA SER A 19 9.06 -12.58 16.73
C SER A 19 7.88 -13.53 16.98
N PRO A 20 7.44 -13.69 18.25
CA PRO A 20 6.30 -14.55 18.57
C PRO A 20 5.01 -14.20 17.81
N TYR A 21 4.74 -12.89 17.62
CA TYR A 21 3.54 -12.47 16.90
C TYR A 21 3.55 -12.97 15.45
N PHE A 22 4.73 -12.98 14.81
CA PHE A 22 4.86 -13.40 13.40
C PHE A 22 4.64 -14.90 13.27
N SER A 23 5.16 -15.70 14.19
CA SER A 23 4.90 -17.14 14.22
C SER A 23 3.41 -17.44 14.37
N GLN A 24 2.74 -16.74 15.28
CA GLN A 24 1.28 -16.87 15.46
C GLN A 24 0.50 -16.43 14.22
N LEU A 25 0.90 -15.34 13.60
CA LEU A 25 0.31 -14.86 12.35
C LEU A 25 0.47 -15.89 11.23
N ALA A 26 1.67 -16.44 11.06
CA ALA A 26 1.96 -17.44 10.03
C ALA A 26 1.08 -18.70 10.22
N ASP A 27 0.95 -19.19 11.44
CA ASP A 27 0.10 -20.34 11.76
C ASP A 27 -1.37 -20.03 11.44
N PHE A 28 -1.85 -18.88 11.83
CA PHE A 28 -3.21 -18.42 11.53
C PHE A 28 -3.46 -18.36 10.02
N ILE A 29 -2.56 -17.76 9.25
CA ILE A 29 -2.68 -17.61 7.80
C ILE A 29 -2.64 -18.97 7.11
N HIS A 30 -1.74 -19.87 7.49
CA HIS A 30 -1.70 -21.23 6.96
C HIS A 30 -3.01 -21.96 7.18
N GLN A 31 -3.60 -21.84 8.38
CA GLN A 31 -4.88 -22.44 8.70
C GLN A 31 -6.00 -21.84 7.84
N GLU A 32 -6.02 -20.53 7.67
CA GLU A 32 -7.02 -19.82 6.89
C GLU A 32 -7.00 -20.25 5.41
N TYR A 33 -5.83 -20.35 4.79
CA TYR A 33 -5.72 -20.80 3.40
C TYR A 33 -6.15 -22.25 3.20
N ARG A 34 -6.02 -23.09 4.24
CA ARG A 34 -6.46 -24.50 4.17
C ARG A 34 -7.94 -24.68 4.35
N THR A 35 -8.62 -23.79 5.07
CA THR A 35 -9.99 -24.01 5.53
C THR A 35 -11.03 -23.11 4.88
N THR A 36 -10.60 -22.00 4.23
CA THR A 36 -11.51 -21.06 3.62
C THR A 36 -10.85 -20.36 2.41
N THR A 37 -11.61 -19.54 1.70
CA THR A 37 -11.10 -18.77 0.57
C THR A 37 -10.51 -17.45 1.06
N ILE A 38 -9.23 -17.21 0.76
CA ILE A 38 -8.46 -16.06 1.19
C ILE A 38 -7.97 -15.29 -0.05
N TYR A 39 -7.97 -13.97 0.04
CA TYR A 39 -7.40 -13.07 -0.97
C TYR A 39 -6.30 -12.21 -0.35
N PRO A 40 -5.27 -11.82 -1.15
CA PRO A 40 -4.96 -12.32 -2.50
C PRO A 40 -4.50 -13.79 -2.47
N PRO A 41 -4.27 -14.42 -3.63
CA PRO A 41 -3.60 -15.73 -3.66
C PRO A 41 -2.28 -15.68 -2.90
N ALA A 42 -1.89 -16.80 -2.27
CA ALA A 42 -0.73 -16.85 -1.36
C ALA A 42 0.57 -16.31 -1.99
N LYS A 43 0.76 -16.51 -3.29
CA LYS A 43 1.92 -15.99 -4.04
C LYS A 43 1.99 -14.46 -4.07
N GLN A 44 0.89 -13.76 -3.84
CA GLN A 44 0.78 -12.30 -3.95
C GLN A 44 0.68 -11.60 -2.60
N ILE A 45 0.78 -12.31 -1.49
CA ILE A 45 0.71 -11.69 -0.15
C ILE A 45 1.74 -10.56 -0.01
N PHE A 46 2.97 -10.77 -0.46
CA PHE A 46 4.06 -9.81 -0.37
C PHE A 46 4.34 -9.06 -1.68
N ALA A 47 3.38 -9.04 -2.60
CA ALA A 47 3.58 -8.41 -3.91
C ALA A 47 4.02 -6.94 -3.83
N ALA A 48 3.52 -6.17 -2.86
CA ALA A 48 3.92 -4.78 -2.68
C ALA A 48 5.42 -4.64 -2.40
N PHE A 49 5.95 -5.52 -1.56
CA PHE A 49 7.38 -5.57 -1.24
C PHE A 49 8.22 -6.12 -2.39
N ASP A 50 7.74 -7.18 -3.04
CA ASP A 50 8.45 -7.83 -4.14
C ASP A 50 8.57 -6.92 -5.36
N ALA A 51 7.57 -6.09 -5.61
CA ALA A 51 7.55 -5.15 -6.74
C ALA A 51 8.32 -3.84 -6.47
N CYS A 52 8.60 -3.52 -5.21
CA CYS A 52 9.25 -2.26 -4.82
C CYS A 52 10.27 -2.52 -3.70
N PRO A 53 11.54 -2.85 -4.06
CA PRO A 53 12.61 -3.07 -3.09
C PRO A 53 12.78 -1.92 -2.11
N PHE A 54 13.27 -2.21 -0.90
CA PHE A 54 13.41 -1.25 0.19
C PHE A 54 14.18 0.01 -0.22
N ASP A 55 15.29 -0.17 -0.94
CA ASP A 55 16.15 0.93 -1.35
C ASP A 55 15.62 1.71 -2.55
N GLU A 56 14.60 1.20 -3.22
CA GLU A 56 13.97 1.83 -4.39
C GLU A 56 12.69 2.58 -4.04
N VAL A 57 12.18 2.45 -2.82
CA VAL A 57 10.97 3.17 -2.39
C VAL A 57 11.19 4.67 -2.47
N LYS A 58 10.28 5.37 -3.14
CA LYS A 58 10.19 6.84 -3.19
C LYS A 58 8.89 7.33 -2.55
N VAL A 59 7.82 6.59 -2.75
CA VAL A 59 6.47 6.93 -2.29
C VAL A 59 5.86 5.71 -1.61
N VAL A 60 5.17 5.94 -0.50
CA VAL A 60 4.35 4.92 0.16
C VAL A 60 2.90 5.37 0.09
N ILE A 61 2.03 4.55 -0.46
CA ILE A 61 0.58 4.71 -0.37
C ILE A 61 0.06 3.59 0.53
N LEU A 62 -0.64 3.96 1.60
CA LEU A 62 -1.14 3.00 2.57
C LEU A 62 -2.62 2.77 2.39
N GLY A 63 -3.00 1.53 2.12
CA GLY A 63 -4.39 1.05 2.15
C GLY A 63 -4.70 0.33 3.45
N GLN A 64 -5.91 -0.15 3.60
CA GLN A 64 -6.36 -0.83 4.82
C GLN A 64 -6.25 -2.35 4.70
N ASP A 65 -7.10 -2.99 3.91
CA ASP A 65 -7.08 -4.41 3.65
C ASP A 65 -7.36 -4.71 2.16
N PRO A 66 -7.05 -5.93 1.68
CA PRO A 66 -7.28 -6.26 0.28
C PRO A 66 -8.76 -6.24 -0.09
N TYR A 67 -9.05 -6.09 -1.37
CA TYR A 67 -10.39 -6.35 -1.88
C TYR A 67 -10.80 -7.79 -1.60
N HIS A 68 -12.04 -7.98 -1.18
CA HIS A 68 -12.56 -9.30 -0.77
C HIS A 68 -13.42 -10.00 -1.81
N GLY A 69 -13.53 -9.42 -3.01
CA GLY A 69 -14.23 -10.05 -4.15
C GLY A 69 -13.31 -10.95 -4.98
N PRO A 70 -13.89 -11.95 -5.69
CA PRO A 70 -13.09 -12.87 -6.50
C PRO A 70 -12.27 -12.16 -7.57
N GLY A 71 -10.99 -12.53 -7.70
CA GLY A 71 -10.11 -12.04 -8.76
C GLY A 71 -9.69 -10.58 -8.64
N GLN A 72 -10.07 -9.84 -7.61
CA GLN A 72 -9.77 -8.42 -7.45
C GLN A 72 -8.36 -8.18 -6.89
N ALA A 73 -8.09 -8.63 -5.69
CA ALA A 73 -6.83 -8.36 -4.98
C ALA A 73 -5.63 -8.98 -5.71
N ASN A 74 -4.60 -8.18 -5.95
CA ASN A 74 -3.34 -8.64 -6.55
C ASN A 74 -2.12 -8.34 -5.67
N GLY A 75 -2.33 -8.03 -4.38
CA GLY A 75 -1.28 -7.77 -3.40
C GLY A 75 -0.77 -6.32 -3.35
N LEU A 76 -1.28 -5.44 -4.18
CA LEU A 76 -0.98 -4.00 -4.18
C LEU A 76 -2.22 -3.24 -3.72
N CYS A 77 -2.08 -2.30 -2.78
CA CYS A 77 -3.24 -1.55 -2.29
C CYS A 77 -3.89 -0.73 -3.42
N PHE A 78 -5.22 -0.64 -3.40
CA PHE A 78 -6.09 -0.01 -4.41
C PHE A 78 -6.05 -0.68 -5.79
N SER A 79 -5.05 -1.49 -6.10
CA SER A 79 -4.87 -2.17 -7.37
C SER A 79 -5.78 -3.39 -7.49
N VAL A 80 -6.20 -3.66 -8.71
CA VAL A 80 -6.90 -4.90 -9.06
C VAL A 80 -6.23 -5.56 -10.26
N SER A 81 -6.49 -6.84 -10.47
CA SER A 81 -6.09 -7.54 -11.68
C SER A 81 -6.68 -6.84 -12.92
N PRO A 82 -5.96 -6.81 -14.07
CA PRO A 82 -6.39 -6.04 -15.24
C PRO A 82 -7.72 -6.50 -15.85
N ASP A 83 -8.14 -7.73 -15.57
CA ASP A 83 -9.34 -8.35 -16.17
C ASP A 83 -10.63 -8.08 -15.37
N VAL A 84 -10.55 -7.37 -14.25
CA VAL A 84 -11.73 -7.05 -13.44
C VAL A 84 -12.06 -5.57 -13.51
N ALA A 85 -13.32 -5.24 -13.19
CA ALA A 85 -13.79 -3.86 -13.18
C ALA A 85 -12.99 -3.00 -12.18
N ILE A 86 -12.72 -1.76 -12.55
CA ILE A 86 -11.99 -0.81 -11.68
C ILE A 86 -12.88 -0.44 -10.49
N PRO A 87 -12.43 -0.66 -9.25
CA PRO A 87 -13.19 -0.30 -8.06
C PRO A 87 -13.42 1.21 -7.96
N ARG A 88 -14.51 1.60 -7.31
CA ARG A 88 -14.94 3.00 -7.25
C ARG A 88 -13.91 3.94 -6.63
N SER A 89 -13.21 3.51 -5.58
CA SER A 89 -12.13 4.31 -4.99
C SER A 89 -11.00 4.56 -5.99
N LEU A 90 -10.63 3.53 -6.77
CA LEU A 90 -9.60 3.66 -7.79
C LEU A 90 -10.05 4.54 -8.97
N VAL A 91 -11.31 4.46 -9.36
CA VAL A 91 -11.89 5.40 -10.33
C VAL A 91 -11.69 6.85 -9.86
N ASN A 92 -11.94 7.13 -8.59
CA ASN A 92 -11.76 8.46 -8.02
C ASN A 92 -10.29 8.88 -7.96
N ILE A 93 -9.38 7.94 -7.66
CA ILE A 93 -7.94 8.19 -7.73
C ILE A 93 -7.54 8.60 -9.15
N PHE A 94 -7.98 7.87 -10.15
CA PHE A 94 -7.68 8.18 -11.55
C PHE A 94 -8.27 9.53 -12.00
N LYS A 95 -9.48 9.87 -11.52
CA LYS A 95 -10.08 11.19 -11.78
C LYS A 95 -9.24 12.32 -11.19
N GLU A 96 -8.76 12.17 -9.96
CA GLU A 96 -7.90 13.18 -9.34
C GLU A 96 -6.57 13.32 -10.09
N ILE A 97 -5.95 12.22 -10.48
CA ILE A 97 -4.72 12.26 -11.29
C ILE A 97 -4.96 13.01 -12.62
N HIS A 98 -6.07 12.74 -13.27
CA HIS A 98 -6.42 13.41 -14.52
C HIS A 98 -6.62 14.92 -14.31
N GLN A 99 -7.33 15.32 -13.27
CA GLN A 99 -7.54 16.73 -12.94
C GLN A 99 -6.25 17.44 -12.52
N ASP A 100 -5.39 16.77 -11.77
CA ASP A 100 -4.16 17.32 -11.23
C ASP A 100 -3.05 17.44 -12.30
N LEU A 101 -2.89 16.42 -13.13
CA LEU A 101 -1.73 16.30 -14.05
C LEU A 101 -2.12 16.21 -15.53
N GLY A 102 -3.39 16.09 -15.87
CA GLY A 102 -3.82 15.87 -17.25
C GLY A 102 -3.56 14.45 -17.78
N THR A 103 -3.10 13.54 -16.93
CA THR A 103 -2.82 12.15 -17.32
C THR A 103 -4.12 11.46 -17.82
N PRO A 104 -4.09 10.76 -18.96
CA PRO A 104 -5.25 10.01 -19.42
C PRO A 104 -5.70 8.97 -18.41
N ILE A 105 -7.02 8.77 -18.30
CA ILE A 105 -7.58 7.76 -17.40
C ILE A 105 -7.30 6.37 -17.97
N PRO A 106 -6.65 5.46 -17.21
CA PRO A 106 -6.35 4.12 -17.67
C PRO A 106 -7.61 3.28 -17.90
N ASN A 107 -7.50 2.26 -18.75
CA ASN A 107 -8.59 1.33 -19.04
C ASN A 107 -8.64 0.10 -18.13
N ASN A 108 -7.65 -0.07 -17.24
CA ASN A 108 -7.63 -1.13 -16.25
C ASN A 108 -7.10 -0.62 -14.91
N GLY A 109 -7.28 -1.40 -13.86
CA GLY A 109 -6.92 -1.01 -12.50
C GLY A 109 -5.64 -1.64 -11.95
N ASP A 110 -4.77 -2.17 -12.79
CA ASP A 110 -3.48 -2.72 -12.34
C ASP A 110 -2.47 -1.60 -12.14
N LEU A 111 -1.99 -1.44 -10.91
CA LEU A 111 -1.04 -0.40 -10.49
C LEU A 111 0.41 -0.88 -10.45
N SER A 112 0.73 -2.04 -11.01
CA SER A 112 2.10 -2.56 -11.06
C SER A 112 3.09 -1.57 -11.69
N ARG A 113 2.64 -0.77 -12.65
CA ARG A 113 3.47 0.28 -13.27
C ARG A 113 3.94 1.35 -12.29
N TRP A 114 3.14 1.66 -11.27
CA TRP A 114 3.57 2.58 -10.19
C TRP A 114 4.61 1.92 -9.29
N ALA A 115 4.36 0.67 -8.90
CA ALA A 115 5.27 -0.10 -8.04
C ALA A 115 6.68 -0.19 -8.64
N LYS A 116 6.78 -0.42 -9.94
CA LYS A 116 8.06 -0.48 -10.67
C LYS A 116 8.84 0.84 -10.67
N GLN A 117 8.18 1.95 -10.38
CA GLN A 117 8.79 3.28 -10.31
C GLN A 117 9.18 3.70 -8.89
N GLY A 118 8.97 2.85 -7.91
CA GLY A 118 9.30 3.13 -6.51
C GLY A 118 8.10 3.52 -5.64
N VAL A 119 6.88 3.17 -6.05
CA VAL A 119 5.69 3.35 -5.22
C VAL A 119 5.41 2.05 -4.46
N LEU A 120 5.55 2.08 -3.14
CA LEU A 120 5.17 0.98 -2.27
C LEU A 120 3.66 1.06 -2.00
N LEU A 121 2.90 0.18 -2.64
CA LEU A 121 1.43 0.12 -2.52
C LEU A 121 1.06 -0.89 -1.43
N LEU A 122 1.10 -0.44 -0.18
CA LEU A 122 1.04 -1.31 1.00
C LEU A 122 -0.32 -1.24 1.68
N ASN A 123 -0.99 -2.38 1.82
CA ASN A 123 -2.11 -2.51 2.75
C ASN A 123 -1.59 -2.73 4.18
N ALA A 124 -2.28 -2.20 5.17
CA ALA A 124 -1.95 -2.44 6.58
C ALA A 124 -2.16 -3.92 6.95
N THR A 125 -3.19 -4.55 6.38
CA THR A 125 -3.52 -5.98 6.52
C THR A 125 -3.35 -6.63 5.16
N LEU A 126 -2.56 -7.71 5.07
CA LEU A 126 -2.14 -8.24 3.76
C LEU A 126 -3.01 -9.37 3.23
N THR A 127 -3.97 -9.85 4.03
CA THR A 127 -4.92 -10.89 3.64
C THR A 127 -6.32 -10.58 4.11
N VAL A 128 -7.31 -11.23 3.51
CA VAL A 128 -8.73 -11.09 3.86
C VAL A 128 -9.47 -12.36 3.47
N ARG A 129 -10.50 -12.76 4.24
CA ARG A 129 -11.45 -13.79 3.81
C ARG A 129 -12.34 -13.26 2.69
N ALA A 130 -12.68 -14.13 1.75
CA ALA A 130 -13.64 -13.83 0.70
C ALA A 130 -14.95 -13.27 1.30
N HIS A 131 -15.40 -12.16 0.75
CA HIS A 131 -16.64 -11.47 1.13
C HIS A 131 -16.72 -10.96 2.57
N GLN A 132 -15.60 -10.92 3.31
CA GLN A 132 -15.57 -10.52 4.72
C GLN A 132 -14.50 -9.44 4.94
N ALA A 133 -14.83 -8.20 4.59
CA ALA A 133 -13.96 -7.05 4.82
C ALA A 133 -13.50 -6.98 6.28
N GLY A 134 -12.21 -6.71 6.50
CA GLY A 134 -11.64 -6.58 7.83
C GLY A 134 -11.48 -7.88 8.61
N SER A 135 -11.74 -9.03 8.02
CA SER A 135 -11.74 -10.33 8.72
C SER A 135 -10.38 -10.73 9.31
N HIS A 136 -9.28 -10.23 8.77
CA HIS A 136 -7.93 -10.51 9.26
C HIS A 136 -7.30 -9.35 10.04
N GLN A 137 -8.06 -8.32 10.37
CA GLN A 137 -7.58 -7.23 11.23
C GLN A 137 -7.29 -7.76 12.64
N GLY A 138 -6.25 -7.21 13.26
CA GLY A 138 -5.86 -7.60 14.63
C GLY A 138 -5.20 -8.96 14.74
N LYS A 139 -4.78 -9.59 13.65
CA LYS A 139 -4.13 -10.91 13.65
C LYS A 139 -2.61 -10.85 13.60
N GLY A 140 -2.03 -9.66 13.42
CA GLY A 140 -0.58 -9.46 13.42
C GLY A 140 -0.03 -8.78 12.18
N TRP A 141 -0.77 -8.70 11.07
CA TRP A 141 -0.30 -7.99 9.87
C TRP A 141 0.08 -6.55 10.14
N GLU A 142 -0.70 -5.85 10.98
CA GLU A 142 -0.48 -4.44 11.29
C GLU A 142 0.88 -4.21 11.97
N GLN A 143 1.34 -5.14 12.81
CA GLN A 143 2.67 -5.07 13.42
C GLN A 143 3.78 -5.16 12.37
N LEU A 144 3.64 -6.04 11.39
CA LEU A 144 4.62 -6.19 10.31
C LEU A 144 4.65 -4.95 9.41
N THR A 145 3.50 -4.46 8.99
CA THR A 145 3.41 -3.31 8.10
C THR A 145 3.81 -2.00 8.80
N ASP A 146 3.51 -1.86 10.10
CA ASP A 146 4.04 -0.77 10.91
C ASP A 146 5.57 -0.84 11.02
N ALA A 147 6.14 -2.04 11.17
CA ALA A 147 7.59 -2.22 11.17
C ALA A 147 8.21 -1.77 9.83
N ALA A 148 7.57 -2.09 8.70
CA ALA A 148 8.01 -1.64 7.38
C ALA A 148 8.05 -0.10 7.29
N ILE A 149 6.99 0.56 7.75
CA ILE A 149 6.93 2.04 7.79
C ILE A 149 8.03 2.61 8.69
N ARG A 150 8.24 2.05 9.89
CA ARG A 150 9.29 2.48 10.81
C ARG A 150 10.68 2.32 10.22
N GLN A 151 10.96 1.23 9.52
CA GLN A 151 12.26 1.01 8.88
C GLN A 151 12.52 2.02 7.76
N LEU A 152 11.53 2.28 6.92
CA LEU A 152 11.62 3.33 5.90
C LEU A 152 11.86 4.69 6.54
N ASN A 153 11.09 5.03 7.57
CA ASN A 153 11.23 6.30 8.28
C ASN A 153 12.64 6.47 8.87
N ALA A 154 13.20 5.42 9.48
CA ALA A 154 14.47 5.48 10.18
C ALA A 154 15.68 5.47 9.23
N GLN A 155 15.63 4.66 8.16
CA GLN A 155 16.79 4.37 7.31
C GLN A 155 16.81 5.11 5.98
N ARG A 156 15.71 5.71 5.58
CA ARG A 156 15.60 6.42 4.31
C ARG A 156 15.36 7.91 4.54
N ASN A 157 15.56 8.73 3.52
CA ASN A 157 15.33 10.18 3.56
C ASN A 157 14.58 10.63 2.32
N GLY A 158 13.79 11.70 2.46
CA GLY A 158 13.12 12.33 1.34
C GLY A 158 12.07 11.44 0.67
N LEU A 159 11.35 10.63 1.45
CA LEU A 159 10.23 9.83 0.96
C LEU A 159 8.92 10.62 1.06
N VAL A 160 7.93 10.18 0.31
CA VAL A 160 6.56 10.69 0.39
C VAL A 160 5.65 9.61 0.95
N PHE A 161 4.90 9.93 1.99
CA PHE A 161 3.88 9.03 2.56
C PHE A 161 2.51 9.63 2.28
N ILE A 162 1.69 8.91 1.54
CA ILE A 162 0.32 9.31 1.17
C ILE A 162 -0.66 8.50 2.00
N LEU A 163 -1.39 9.18 2.88
CA LEU A 163 -2.26 8.57 3.88
C LEU A 163 -3.68 9.11 3.70
N TRP A 164 -4.53 8.31 3.07
CA TRP A 164 -5.92 8.68 2.80
C TRP A 164 -6.89 8.06 3.80
N GLY A 165 -7.71 8.89 4.40
CA GLY A 165 -8.70 8.50 5.39
C GLY A 165 -8.16 8.48 6.83
N ALA A 166 -9.07 8.35 7.79
CA ALA A 166 -8.72 8.40 9.21
C ALA A 166 -7.82 7.25 9.65
N TYR A 167 -8.06 6.06 9.14
CA TYR A 167 -7.27 4.87 9.49
C TYR A 167 -5.80 5.03 9.07
N ALA A 168 -5.56 5.32 7.79
CA ALA A 168 -4.21 5.53 7.28
C ALA A 168 -3.57 6.78 7.90
N GLY A 169 -4.34 7.84 8.10
CA GLY A 169 -3.87 9.11 8.69
C GLY A 169 -3.24 8.95 10.05
N LYS A 170 -3.68 7.99 10.87
CA LYS A 170 -3.06 7.70 12.17
C LYS A 170 -1.62 7.23 12.06
N LYS A 171 -1.22 6.66 10.92
CA LYS A 171 0.16 6.20 10.70
C LYS A 171 1.15 7.35 10.56
N ALA A 172 0.69 8.59 10.40
CA ALA A 172 1.56 9.77 10.42
C ALA A 172 2.39 9.85 11.71
N GLU A 173 1.91 9.30 12.82
CA GLU A 173 2.63 9.22 14.08
C GLU A 173 3.96 8.44 13.99
N LEU A 174 4.08 7.55 13.02
CA LEU A 174 5.29 6.74 12.80
C LEU A 174 6.34 7.45 11.95
N ILE A 175 6.03 8.63 11.40
CA ILE A 175 6.81 9.27 10.36
C ILE A 175 7.33 10.63 10.81
N ASP A 176 8.63 10.86 10.63
CA ASP A 176 9.27 12.15 10.88
C ASP A 176 9.02 13.09 9.69
N SER A 177 8.12 14.04 9.87
CA SER A 177 7.75 15.03 8.84
C SER A 177 8.87 16.06 8.54
N ASN A 178 9.93 16.10 9.33
CA ASN A 178 11.12 16.90 9.01
C ASN A 178 12.02 16.22 7.96
N ARG A 179 11.91 14.91 7.82
CA ARG A 179 12.74 14.13 6.89
C ARG A 179 11.98 13.62 5.67
N HIS A 180 10.67 13.54 5.77
CA HIS A 180 9.79 13.01 4.73
C HIS A 180 8.60 13.92 4.53
N LEU A 181 7.97 13.85 3.35
CA LEU A 181 6.70 14.52 3.10
C LEU A 181 5.55 13.60 3.49
N VAL A 182 4.64 14.07 4.34
CA VAL A 182 3.41 13.35 4.70
C VAL A 182 2.23 14.09 4.12
N LEU A 183 1.47 13.43 3.24
CA LEU A 183 0.26 13.97 2.62
C LEU A 183 -0.96 13.22 3.13
N THR A 184 -1.90 13.95 3.71
CA THR A 184 -3.14 13.41 4.26
C THR A 184 -4.36 14.04 3.63
N SER A 185 -5.42 13.28 3.46
CA SER A 185 -6.73 13.77 3.05
C SER A 185 -7.81 12.75 3.46
N VAL A 186 -9.07 13.07 3.19
CA VAL A 186 -10.13 12.07 3.26
C VAL A 186 -9.89 10.94 2.27
N HIS A 187 -10.53 9.80 2.48
CA HIS A 187 -10.39 8.62 1.63
C HIS A 187 -11.00 8.86 0.23
N PRO A 188 -10.44 8.24 -0.85
CA PRO A 188 -10.99 8.35 -2.21
C PRO A 188 -12.34 7.63 -2.42
N SER A 189 -12.86 6.92 -1.43
CA SER A 189 -14.18 6.30 -1.51
C SER A 189 -15.26 7.30 -1.94
N PRO A 190 -16.27 6.88 -2.73
CA PRO A 190 -17.43 7.73 -3.05
C PRO A 190 -18.12 8.33 -1.84
N LEU A 191 -18.01 7.71 -0.67
CA LEU A 191 -18.59 8.21 0.58
C LEU A 191 -17.89 9.46 1.11
N SER A 192 -16.68 9.76 0.69
CA SER A 192 -15.87 10.86 1.24
C SER A 192 -15.13 11.71 0.22
N ALA A 193 -14.94 11.23 -1.00
CA ALA A 193 -14.06 11.87 -2.00
C ALA A 193 -14.41 13.33 -2.27
N SER A 194 -15.70 13.68 -2.32
CA SER A 194 -16.16 15.05 -2.56
C SER A 194 -15.88 16.02 -1.39
N ARG A 195 -15.50 15.49 -0.22
CA ARG A 195 -15.23 16.29 0.97
C ARG A 195 -13.73 16.61 1.16
N GLY A 196 -12.92 16.48 0.13
CA GLY A 196 -11.52 16.90 0.18
C GLY A 196 -10.49 15.96 -0.45
N PHE A 197 -10.91 14.85 -1.05
CA PHE A 197 -10.00 14.05 -1.87
C PHE A 197 -9.80 14.71 -3.24
N PHE A 198 -10.89 15.03 -3.94
CA PHE A 198 -10.78 15.77 -5.19
C PHE A 198 -10.20 17.16 -4.94
N GLY A 199 -9.16 17.52 -5.69
CA GLY A 199 -8.45 18.78 -5.55
C GLY A 199 -7.35 18.76 -4.49
N ASN A 200 -6.98 17.59 -3.93
CA ASN A 200 -5.89 17.51 -2.96
C ASN A 200 -4.49 17.69 -3.58
N HIS A 201 -4.36 17.51 -4.91
CA HIS A 201 -3.10 17.66 -5.65
C HIS A 201 -1.96 16.79 -5.12
N HIS A 202 -2.26 15.65 -4.52
CA HIS A 202 -1.24 14.78 -3.93
C HIS A 202 -0.22 14.27 -4.95
N PHE A 203 -0.64 14.08 -6.21
CA PHE A 203 0.21 13.53 -7.26
C PHE A 203 1.23 14.55 -7.78
N SER A 204 0.81 15.77 -8.07
CA SER A 204 1.72 16.86 -8.43
C SER A 204 2.62 17.26 -7.26
N ARG A 205 2.06 17.36 -6.05
CA ARG A 205 2.83 17.66 -4.84
C ARG A 205 3.91 16.62 -4.55
N THR A 206 3.59 15.34 -4.76
CA THR A 206 4.56 14.24 -4.65
C THR A 206 5.71 14.45 -5.64
N ASN A 207 5.41 14.69 -6.89
CA ASN A 207 6.42 14.86 -7.93
C ASN A 207 7.30 16.10 -7.71
N GLU A 208 6.71 17.21 -7.31
CA GLU A 208 7.47 18.42 -6.95
C GLU A 208 8.46 18.14 -5.81
N TYR A 209 8.01 17.44 -4.77
CA TYR A 209 8.87 17.07 -3.64
C TYR A 209 9.99 16.12 -4.08
N LEU A 210 9.69 15.08 -4.86
CA LEU A 210 10.70 14.14 -5.35
C LEU A 210 11.76 14.83 -6.18
N ILE A 211 11.38 15.75 -7.06
CA ILE A 211 12.32 16.54 -7.88
C ILE A 211 13.23 17.37 -6.97
N ARG A 212 12.69 18.05 -5.97
CA ARG A 212 13.50 18.82 -4.99
C ARG A 212 14.47 17.93 -4.21
N GLN A 213 14.14 16.66 -4.02
CA GLN A 213 15.02 15.68 -3.36
C GLN A 213 16.02 15.04 -4.33
N GLY A 214 16.08 15.48 -5.58
CA GLY A 214 16.97 14.91 -6.58
C GLY A 214 16.54 13.54 -7.09
N LYS A 215 15.27 13.19 -6.92
CA LYS A 215 14.69 11.91 -7.35
C LYS A 215 13.83 12.10 -8.59
N THR A 216 13.73 11.04 -9.41
CA THR A 216 12.84 11.06 -10.57
C THR A 216 11.37 11.08 -10.12
N PRO A 217 10.52 11.91 -10.79
CA PRO A 217 9.09 11.92 -10.50
C PRO A 217 8.42 10.61 -10.93
N ILE A 218 7.21 10.41 -10.46
CA ILE A 218 6.39 9.25 -10.84
C ILE A 218 5.53 9.60 -12.05
N GLU A 219 5.48 8.70 -13.01
CA GLU A 219 4.51 8.73 -14.10
C GLU A 219 3.24 8.02 -13.61
N TRP A 220 2.33 8.81 -13.15
CA TRP A 220 1.08 8.32 -12.55
C TRP A 220 0.09 7.73 -13.55
#